data_3cb34d90c73917e015eae95625a25824
#
_entry.id   3cb34d90c73917e015eae95625a25824
#
_cell.length_a   1.000
_cell.length_b   1.000
_cell.length_c   1.000
_cell.angle_alpha   90.00
_cell.angle_beta   90.00
_cell.angle_gamma   90.00
#
_symmetry.space_group_name_H-M   'P 1'
#
loop_
_entity.id
_entity.type
_entity.pdbx_description
1 polymer ?
#
loop_
_entity_poly.entity_id
_entity_poly.type
_entity_poly.pdbx_seq_one_letter_code
_entity_poly.pdbx_strand_id
1 'polypeptide(L)'
;MNNIYFIVAPSGSGKTSICNLLKEKYNITFDNYDISITAEQVENNDLYIIDPKGVDFFMKAYKGSKTPKIIFISSNLTTRYERMVGRAETKGKSHQEAIESSLTRIVNDAGEFYDYIQGQAWIDYVCKNNSNDKLEDVVDKIFDYISSCESEVR
;
A
#
# COMPACT_ATOMS: atom_id res chain seq x y z
N MET A 1 -14.56 -1.46 12.49
CA MET A 1 -13.48 -0.56 12.94
C MET A 1 -13.92 0.89 12.89
N ASN A 2 -13.34 1.74 13.72
CA ASN A 2 -13.67 3.17 13.77
C ASN A 2 -12.80 4.02 12.83
N ASN A 3 -11.75 3.44 12.26
CA ASN A 3 -10.88 4.07 11.30
C ASN A 3 -10.99 3.38 9.94
N ILE A 4 -10.60 4.09 8.89
CA ILE A 4 -10.43 3.55 7.54
C ILE A 4 -8.93 3.51 7.27
N TYR A 5 -8.42 2.35 6.87
CA TYR A 5 -7.00 2.20 6.59
C TYR A 5 -6.74 2.15 5.10
N PHE A 6 -5.85 3.02 4.63
CA PHE A 6 -5.39 3.02 3.26
C PHE A 6 -3.94 2.59 3.20
N ILE A 7 -3.63 1.61 2.35
CA ILE A 7 -2.25 1.28 2.01
C ILE A 7 -1.91 1.96 0.69
N VAL A 8 -0.87 2.80 0.75
CA VAL A 8 -0.27 3.47 -0.39
C VAL A 8 1.13 2.91 -0.56
N ALA A 9 1.43 2.39 -1.73
CA ALA A 9 2.73 1.76 -1.97
C ALA A 9 3.07 1.75 -3.45
N PRO A 10 4.29 2.17 -3.82
CA PRO A 10 4.74 2.05 -5.20
C PRO A 10 4.83 0.59 -5.64
N SER A 11 4.88 0.36 -6.93
CA SER A 11 5.02 -0.99 -7.51
C SER A 11 6.27 -1.69 -6.95
N GLY A 12 6.15 -2.97 -6.69
CA GLY A 12 7.24 -3.78 -6.13
C GLY A 12 7.44 -3.63 -4.63
N SER A 13 6.58 -2.91 -3.92
CA SER A 13 6.68 -2.76 -2.45
C SER A 13 6.06 -3.92 -1.67
N GLY A 14 5.40 -4.87 -2.33
CA GLY A 14 4.83 -6.05 -1.69
C GLY A 14 3.46 -5.83 -1.07
N LYS A 15 2.71 -4.83 -1.50
CA LYS A 15 1.40 -4.49 -0.92
C LYS A 15 0.40 -5.62 -0.96
N THR A 16 0.32 -6.36 -2.06
CA THR A 16 -0.61 -7.49 -2.21
C THR A 16 -0.26 -8.63 -1.26
N SER A 17 1.01 -9.00 -1.18
CA SER A 17 1.48 -10.04 -0.26
C SER A 17 1.23 -9.65 1.21
N ILE A 18 1.47 -8.39 1.54
CA ILE A 18 1.20 -7.84 2.88
C ILE A 18 -0.29 -7.95 3.21
N CYS A 19 -1.17 -7.50 2.31
CA CYS A 19 -2.61 -7.52 2.55
C CYS A 19 -3.16 -8.95 2.62
N ASN A 20 -2.68 -9.86 1.78
CA ASN A 20 -3.06 -11.26 1.84
C ASN A 20 -2.70 -11.90 3.18
N LEU A 21 -1.51 -11.61 3.70
CA LEU A 21 -1.09 -12.17 4.99
C LEU A 21 -1.81 -11.50 6.17
N LEU A 22 -2.13 -10.22 6.09
CA LEU A 22 -2.99 -9.54 7.08
C LEU A 22 -4.36 -10.22 7.16
N LYS A 23 -4.93 -10.56 6.01
CA LYS A 23 -6.21 -11.28 5.96
C LYS A 23 -6.10 -12.68 6.55
N GLU A 24 -5.10 -13.43 6.14
CA GLU A 24 -4.89 -14.81 6.57
C GLU A 24 -4.59 -14.90 8.07
N LYS A 25 -3.69 -14.07 8.57
CA LYS A 25 -3.21 -14.14 9.96
C LYS A 25 -4.10 -13.43 10.95
N TYR A 26 -4.67 -12.29 10.57
CA TYR A 26 -5.40 -11.41 11.48
C TYR A 26 -6.84 -11.13 11.08
N ASN A 27 -7.32 -11.76 10.01
CA ASN A 27 -8.68 -11.57 9.50
C ASN A 27 -9.00 -10.12 9.13
N ILE A 28 -8.01 -9.35 8.70
CA ILE A 28 -8.18 -8.00 8.19
C ILE A 28 -8.63 -8.10 6.73
N THR A 29 -9.83 -7.63 6.43
CA THR A 29 -10.36 -7.65 5.07
C THR A 29 -9.84 -6.47 4.25
N PHE A 30 -9.61 -6.67 2.96
CA PHE A 30 -9.12 -5.61 2.09
C PHE A 30 -9.68 -5.70 0.68
N ASP A 31 -9.60 -4.58 -0.03
CA ASP A 31 -9.86 -4.51 -1.47
C ASP A 31 -8.94 -3.49 -2.13
N ASN A 32 -8.87 -3.54 -3.45
CA ASN A 32 -8.02 -2.67 -4.26
C ASN A 32 -8.90 -1.78 -5.14
N TYR A 33 -8.87 -0.48 -4.90
CA TYR A 33 -9.68 0.48 -5.66
C TYR A 33 -8.84 1.44 -6.51
N ASP A 34 -7.53 1.35 -6.48
CA ASP A 34 -6.60 2.18 -7.26
C ASP A 34 -6.86 3.70 -7.11
N ILE A 35 -7.74 4.27 -7.94
CA ILE A 35 -7.93 5.71 -8.03
C ILE A 35 -9.23 6.20 -7.37
N SER A 36 -10.23 5.36 -7.25
CA SER A 36 -11.57 5.80 -6.86
C SER A 36 -12.21 4.87 -5.83
N ILE A 37 -12.61 5.45 -4.72
CA ILE A 37 -13.38 4.75 -3.70
C ILE A 37 -14.45 5.70 -3.18
N THR A 38 -15.67 5.20 -3.01
CA THR A 38 -16.79 5.98 -2.50
C THR A 38 -16.96 5.80 -0.99
N ALA A 39 -17.71 6.71 -0.35
CA ALA A 39 -18.03 6.60 1.07
C ALA A 39 -18.78 5.30 1.40
N GLU A 40 -19.56 4.76 0.47
CA GLU A 40 -20.27 3.50 0.65
C GLU A 40 -19.31 2.31 0.59
N GLN A 41 -18.34 2.33 -0.31
CA GLN A 41 -17.36 1.26 -0.48
C GLN A 41 -16.47 1.08 0.74
N VAL A 42 -16.14 2.15 1.48
CA VAL A 42 -15.29 2.07 2.68
C VAL A 42 -15.94 1.34 3.85
N GLU A 43 -17.22 1.03 3.77
CA GLU A 43 -17.90 0.22 4.79
C GLU A 43 -17.74 -1.30 4.55
N ASN A 44 -17.22 -1.71 3.41
CA ASN A 44 -17.16 -3.12 3.01
C ASN A 44 -15.93 -3.86 3.54
N ASN A 45 -14.84 -3.16 3.77
CA ASN A 45 -13.58 -3.78 4.18
C ASN A 45 -12.89 -2.94 5.26
N ASP A 46 -11.92 -3.54 5.93
CA ASP A 46 -11.13 -2.87 6.96
C ASP A 46 -10.03 -1.99 6.36
N LEU A 47 -9.52 -2.37 5.19
CA LEU A 47 -8.35 -1.79 4.59
C LEU A 47 -8.50 -1.73 3.08
N TYR A 48 -7.92 -0.70 2.46
CA TYR A 48 -7.97 -0.51 1.02
C TYR A 48 -6.59 -0.17 0.47
N ILE A 49 -6.24 -0.81 -0.65
CA ILE A 49 -5.07 -0.44 -1.44
C ILE A 49 -5.52 0.64 -2.42
N ILE A 50 -4.87 1.79 -2.40
CA ILE A 50 -5.29 2.94 -3.20
C ILE A 50 -4.07 3.75 -3.66
N ASP A 51 -4.15 4.35 -4.84
CA ASP A 51 -3.09 5.21 -5.37
C ASP A 51 -3.17 6.62 -4.76
N PRO A 52 -2.09 7.42 -4.82
CA PRO A 52 -2.07 8.77 -4.26
C PRO A 52 -3.21 9.67 -4.73
N LYS A 53 -3.56 9.60 -6.01
CA LYS A 53 -4.71 10.36 -6.56
C LYS A 53 -6.03 9.94 -5.92
N GLY A 54 -6.19 8.66 -5.66
CA GLY A 54 -7.38 8.12 -4.99
C GLY A 54 -7.48 8.61 -3.56
N VAL A 55 -6.37 8.68 -2.84
CA VAL A 55 -6.34 9.27 -1.49
C VAL A 55 -6.79 10.72 -1.53
N ASP A 56 -6.23 11.53 -2.42
CA ASP A 56 -6.59 12.95 -2.55
C ASP A 56 -8.06 13.12 -2.88
N PHE A 57 -8.58 12.34 -3.80
CA PHE A 57 -9.99 12.36 -4.18
C PHE A 57 -10.89 11.99 -2.99
N PHE A 58 -10.55 10.90 -2.30
CA PHE A 58 -11.30 10.45 -1.13
C PHE A 58 -11.31 11.50 -0.02
N MET A 59 -10.15 12.06 0.33
CA MET A 59 -10.03 13.02 1.42
C MET A 59 -10.84 14.30 1.17
N LYS A 60 -11.03 14.67 -0.08
CA LYS A 60 -11.87 15.84 -0.45
C LYS A 60 -13.36 15.52 -0.41
N ALA A 61 -13.75 14.30 -0.72
CA ALA A 61 -15.15 13.91 -0.90
C ALA A 61 -15.78 13.26 0.33
N TYR A 62 -14.98 12.63 1.18
CA TYR A 62 -15.50 11.85 2.32
C TYR A 62 -16.04 12.76 3.43
N LYS A 63 -17.29 12.52 3.83
CA LYS A 63 -17.99 13.23 4.90
C LYS A 63 -18.45 12.31 6.04
N GLY A 64 -18.01 11.06 6.02
CA GLY A 64 -18.40 10.08 7.02
C GLY A 64 -17.71 10.28 8.38
N SER A 65 -18.05 9.41 9.33
CA SER A 65 -17.62 9.52 10.72
C SER A 65 -16.29 8.81 11.02
N LYS A 66 -15.82 7.94 10.12
CA LYS A 66 -14.57 7.22 10.34
C LYS A 66 -13.36 8.12 10.06
N THR A 67 -12.27 7.87 10.75
CA THR A 67 -11.01 8.61 10.55
C THR A 67 -10.13 7.85 9.55
N PRO A 68 -9.76 8.47 8.42
CA PRO A 68 -8.81 7.87 7.48
C PRO A 68 -7.40 7.84 8.07
N LYS A 69 -6.74 6.70 7.94
CA LYS A 69 -5.35 6.48 8.35
C LYS A 69 -4.56 6.00 7.15
N ILE A 70 -3.46 6.67 6.82
CA ILE A 70 -2.65 6.34 5.65
C ILE A 70 -1.39 5.61 6.09
N ILE A 71 -1.22 4.40 5.58
CA ILE A 71 -0.05 3.55 5.80
C ILE A 71 0.74 3.52 4.49
N PHE A 72 1.95 4.04 4.51
CA PHE A 72 2.84 4.01 3.36
C PHE A 72 3.84 2.85 3.49
N ILE A 73 3.85 1.96 2.49
CA ILE A 73 4.83 0.89 2.42
C ILE A 73 6.03 1.41 1.63
N SER A 74 7.16 1.49 2.29
CA SER A 74 8.41 1.99 1.72
C SER A 74 9.36 0.82 1.44
N SER A 75 9.80 0.71 0.20
CA SER A 75 10.85 -0.24 -0.20
C SER A 75 11.89 0.51 -1.02
N ASN A 76 13.16 0.15 -0.85
CA ASN A 76 14.20 0.79 -1.65
C ASN A 76 14.08 0.43 -3.13
N LEU A 77 14.67 1.25 -3.97
CA LEU A 77 14.54 1.15 -5.42
C LEU A 77 15.03 -0.20 -5.95
N THR A 78 16.17 -0.67 -5.47
CA THR A 78 16.75 -1.96 -5.89
C THR A 78 15.80 -3.11 -5.56
N THR A 79 15.25 -3.15 -4.36
CA THR A 79 14.28 -4.17 -3.95
C THR A 79 13.05 -4.15 -4.85
N ARG A 80 12.50 -2.99 -5.12
CA ARG A 80 11.33 -2.85 -5.99
C ARG A 80 11.62 -3.33 -7.40
N TYR A 81 12.74 -2.89 -7.96
CA TYR A 81 13.18 -3.28 -9.30
C TYR A 81 13.33 -4.80 -9.43
N GLU A 82 14.06 -5.43 -8.52
CA GLU A 82 14.27 -6.87 -8.53
C GLU A 82 12.97 -7.66 -8.44
N ARG A 83 12.04 -7.23 -7.57
CA ARG A 83 10.72 -7.86 -7.45
C ARG A 83 9.90 -7.74 -8.73
N MET A 84 9.93 -6.57 -9.37
CA MET A 84 9.19 -6.34 -10.62
C MET A 84 9.74 -7.17 -11.77
N VAL A 85 11.07 -7.21 -11.92
CA VAL A 85 11.72 -8.03 -12.93
C VAL A 85 11.38 -9.51 -12.73
N GLY A 86 11.50 -10.01 -11.50
CA GLY A 86 11.18 -11.40 -11.18
C GLY A 86 9.75 -11.78 -11.49
N ARG A 87 8.78 -10.91 -11.16
CA ARG A 87 7.36 -11.14 -11.48
C ARG A 87 7.11 -11.15 -12.98
N ALA A 88 7.72 -10.24 -13.73
CA ALA A 88 7.55 -10.17 -15.18
C ALA A 88 8.10 -11.42 -15.87
N GLU A 89 9.26 -11.90 -15.44
CA GLU A 89 9.84 -13.15 -15.96
C GLU A 89 8.98 -14.37 -15.62
N THR A 90 8.46 -14.43 -14.39
CA THR A 90 7.55 -15.50 -13.97
C THR A 90 6.29 -15.56 -14.83
N LYS A 91 5.82 -14.39 -15.29
CA LYS A 91 4.66 -14.29 -16.20
C LYS A 91 5.00 -14.55 -17.66
N GLY A 92 6.22 -14.94 -17.98
CA GLY A 92 6.65 -15.34 -19.31
C GLY A 92 7.32 -14.25 -20.15
N LYS A 93 7.60 -13.08 -19.60
CA LYS A 93 8.37 -12.06 -20.31
C LYS A 93 9.83 -12.46 -20.43
N SER A 94 10.47 -12.10 -21.53
CA SER A 94 11.91 -12.25 -21.67
C SER A 94 12.62 -11.35 -20.63
N HIS A 95 13.88 -11.64 -20.35
CA HIS A 95 14.67 -10.83 -19.42
C HIS A 95 14.72 -9.36 -19.86
N GLN A 96 14.95 -9.12 -21.17
CA GLN A 96 14.99 -7.76 -21.70
C GLN A 96 13.65 -7.03 -21.56
N GLU A 97 12.54 -7.68 -21.88
CA GLU A 97 11.19 -7.11 -21.71
C GLU A 97 10.88 -6.84 -20.25
N ALA A 98 11.28 -7.74 -19.33
CA ALA A 98 11.10 -7.59 -17.90
C ALA A 98 11.83 -6.36 -17.38
N ILE A 99 13.08 -6.15 -17.81
CA ILE A 99 13.88 -4.97 -17.45
C ILE A 99 13.21 -3.70 -17.94
N GLU A 100 12.85 -3.64 -19.22
CA GLU A 100 12.25 -2.45 -19.84
C GLU A 100 10.93 -2.06 -19.17
N SER A 101 10.03 -3.02 -18.97
CA SER A 101 8.74 -2.75 -18.33
C SER A 101 8.91 -2.33 -16.87
N SER A 102 9.87 -2.90 -16.15
CA SER A 102 10.13 -2.55 -14.75
C SER A 102 10.70 -1.14 -14.64
N LEU A 103 11.64 -0.75 -15.49
CA LEU A 103 12.20 0.60 -15.53
C LEU A 103 11.13 1.65 -15.85
N THR A 104 10.27 1.38 -16.81
CA THR A 104 9.15 2.26 -17.15
C THR A 104 8.25 2.47 -15.94
N ARG A 105 7.94 1.39 -15.21
CA ARG A 105 7.10 1.46 -14.02
C ARG A 105 7.75 2.28 -12.91
N ILE A 106 9.06 2.13 -12.71
CA ILE A 106 9.82 2.91 -11.73
C ILE A 106 9.77 4.40 -12.05
N VAL A 107 9.95 4.77 -13.31
CA VAL A 107 9.89 6.17 -13.74
C VAL A 107 8.49 6.76 -13.50
N ASN A 108 7.45 6.02 -13.86
CA ASN A 108 6.07 6.46 -13.65
C ASN A 108 5.75 6.61 -12.16
N ASP A 109 6.16 5.64 -11.34
CA ASP A 109 5.93 5.68 -9.90
C ASP A 109 6.69 6.82 -9.23
N ALA A 110 7.87 7.17 -9.70
CA ALA A 110 8.64 8.30 -9.16
C ALA A 110 7.87 9.61 -9.24
N GLY A 111 7.09 9.80 -10.31
CA GLY A 111 6.20 10.96 -10.44
C GLY A 111 4.92 10.82 -9.62
N GLU A 112 4.24 9.69 -9.74
CA GLU A 112 2.96 9.44 -9.07
C GLU A 112 3.07 9.43 -7.55
N PHE A 113 4.13 8.84 -7.01
CA PHE A 113 4.37 8.71 -5.57
C PHE A 113 5.38 9.74 -5.04
N TYR A 114 5.66 10.79 -5.80
CA TYR A 114 6.70 11.77 -5.46
C TYR A 114 6.56 12.31 -4.03
N ASP A 115 5.39 12.80 -3.66
CA ASP A 115 5.17 13.41 -2.35
C ASP A 115 5.33 12.38 -1.21
N TYR A 116 4.93 11.14 -1.44
CA TYR A 116 5.10 10.06 -0.47
C TYR A 116 6.56 9.67 -0.31
N ILE A 117 7.28 9.51 -1.41
CA ILE A 117 8.69 9.13 -1.39
C ILE A 117 9.55 10.22 -0.76
N GLN A 118 9.23 11.50 -1.02
CA GLN A 118 9.94 12.65 -0.46
C GLN A 118 9.49 13.03 0.95
N GLY A 119 8.50 12.33 1.52
CA GLY A 119 8.00 12.61 2.85
C GLY A 119 7.18 13.90 2.97
N GLN A 120 6.63 14.41 1.86
CA GLN A 120 5.84 15.63 1.82
C GLN A 120 4.34 15.36 1.92
N ALA A 121 3.88 14.14 1.66
CA ALA A 121 2.48 13.75 1.81
C ALA A 121 2.14 13.52 3.27
N TRP A 122 0.85 13.63 3.61
CA TRP A 122 0.38 13.21 4.93
C TRP A 122 0.42 11.69 5.03
N ILE A 123 1.18 11.18 5.97
CA ILE A 123 1.33 9.74 6.21
C ILE A 123 1.20 9.51 7.71
N ASP A 124 0.30 8.62 8.12
CA ASP A 124 0.10 8.27 9.52
C ASP A 124 1.13 7.24 10.00
N TYR A 125 1.51 6.30 9.14
CA TYR A 125 2.48 5.26 9.46
C TYR A 125 3.29 4.86 8.25
N VAL A 126 4.62 4.85 8.39
CA VAL A 126 5.54 4.35 7.36
C VAL A 126 6.04 2.98 7.77
N CYS A 127 5.87 1.99 6.91
CA CYS A 127 6.36 0.64 7.13
C CYS A 127 7.36 0.26 6.04
N LYS A 128 8.58 -0.10 6.44
CA LYS A 128 9.61 -0.53 5.48
C LYS A 128 9.44 -2.00 5.13
N ASN A 129 9.58 -2.31 3.85
CA ASN A 129 9.54 -3.69 3.36
C ASN A 129 10.63 -3.91 2.31
N ASN A 130 11.88 -3.94 2.75
CA ASN A 130 13.04 -4.20 1.91
C ASN A 130 13.35 -5.70 1.83
N SER A 131 14.31 -6.07 0.98
CA SER A 131 14.68 -7.48 0.76
C SER A 131 15.14 -8.21 2.02
N ASN A 132 15.66 -7.49 3.01
CA ASN A 132 16.11 -8.06 4.29
C ASN A 132 14.99 -8.19 5.32
N ASP A 133 13.83 -7.58 5.06
CA ASP A 133 12.71 -7.62 5.99
C ASP A 133 11.88 -8.89 5.76
N LYS A 134 11.50 -9.55 6.86
CA LYS A 134 10.61 -10.70 6.78
C LYS A 134 9.18 -10.22 6.64
N LEU A 135 8.43 -10.81 5.72
CA LEU A 135 7.04 -10.44 5.46
C LEU A 135 6.19 -10.52 6.73
N GLU A 136 6.36 -11.55 7.54
CA GLU A 136 5.61 -11.70 8.79
C GLU A 136 5.87 -10.56 9.77
N ASP A 137 7.13 -10.12 9.89
CA ASP A 137 7.47 -9.00 10.78
C ASP A 137 6.85 -7.69 10.29
N VAL A 138 6.85 -7.47 8.98
CA VAL A 138 6.21 -6.29 8.36
C VAL A 138 4.71 -6.29 8.64
N VAL A 139 4.07 -7.41 8.44
CA VAL A 139 2.62 -7.60 8.67
C VAL A 139 2.29 -7.41 10.14
N ASP A 140 3.08 -7.96 11.05
CA ASP A 140 2.88 -7.81 12.50
C ASP A 140 2.97 -6.34 12.93
N LYS A 141 3.91 -5.59 12.39
CA LYS A 141 4.04 -4.15 12.66
C LYS A 141 2.82 -3.36 12.18
N ILE A 142 2.30 -3.68 11.01
CA ILE A 142 1.10 -3.03 10.49
C ILE A 142 -0.10 -3.36 11.35
N PHE A 143 -0.26 -4.63 11.73
CA PHE A 143 -1.35 -5.03 12.62
C PHE A 143 -1.27 -4.35 13.99
N ASP A 144 -0.07 -4.24 14.55
CA ASP A 144 0.14 -3.54 15.83
C ASP A 144 -0.26 -2.06 15.71
N TYR A 145 0.08 -1.42 14.60
CA TYR A 145 -0.34 -0.05 14.33
C TYR A 145 -1.87 0.06 14.25
N ILE A 146 -2.52 -0.81 13.50
CA ILE A 146 -3.99 -0.83 13.38
C ILE A 146 -4.63 -1.03 14.76
N SER A 147 -4.15 -2.00 15.52
CA SER A 147 -4.66 -2.29 16.86
C SER A 147 -4.50 -1.10 17.80
N SER A 148 -3.38 -0.40 17.72
CA SER A 148 -3.11 0.81 18.49
C SER A 148 -4.12 1.91 18.13
N CYS A 149 -4.38 2.14 16.84
CA CYS A 149 -5.35 3.13 16.39
C CYS A 149 -6.77 2.81 16.87
N GLU A 150 -7.18 1.53 16.81
CA GLU A 150 -8.52 1.13 17.24
C GLU A 150 -8.71 1.23 18.74
N SER A 151 -7.67 0.98 19.54
CA SER A 151 -7.73 1.11 21.00
C SER A 151 -7.76 2.55 21.49
N GLU A 152 -7.31 3.51 20.69
CA GLU A 152 -7.36 4.94 21.02
C GLU A 152 -8.76 5.54 20.86
N VAL A 153 -9.64 4.87 20.16
CA VAL A 153 -11.01 5.33 19.91
C VAL A 153 -11.88 4.96 21.10
N ARG A 154 -12.49 5.96 21.67
CA ARG A 154 -13.37 5.79 22.85
C ARG A 154 -14.71 6.47 22.63
#